data_b46f72d3228110468d7c51ac3386d826
#
_entry.id   b46f72d3228110468d7c51ac3386d826
#
_cell.length_a   1.000
_cell.length_b   1.000
_cell.length_c   1.000
_cell.angle_alpha   90.00
_cell.angle_beta   90.00
_cell.angle_gamma   90.00
#
_symmetry.space_group_name_H-M   'P 1'
#
loop_
_entity.id
_entity.type
_entity.pdbx_description
1 polymer ?
#
loop_
_entity_poly.entity_id
_entity_poly.type
_entity_poly.pdbx_seq_one_letter_code
_entity_poly.pdbx_strand_id
1 'polypeptide(L)'
;MFKIFYPKECADSTYQIDFKSLYVRGYRGVLFDIDNTLVPHGSPADERAVELFAELRKMGFHTCLISNNKEPRVKPFAEAVDSPYIYDAHKPSGKNYQKAMQIMGTDITNSLFVGDQLFTDVFGANRADMYTI
;
A
#
# COMPACT_ATOMS: atom_id res chain seq x y z
N MET A 1 6.27 15.92 10.34
CA MET A 1 6.60 16.22 8.96
C MET A 1 6.24 15.06 8.05
N PHE A 2 5.72 15.37 6.92
CA PHE A 2 5.32 14.43 5.91
C PHE A 2 6.54 13.96 5.12
N LYS A 3 6.76 12.67 5.06
CA LYS A 3 7.89 12.09 4.32
C LYS A 3 7.36 11.35 3.09
N ILE A 4 7.91 11.66 1.93
CA ILE A 4 7.52 11.04 0.68
C ILE A 4 8.64 10.12 0.20
N PHE A 5 8.29 8.89 -0.11
CA PHE A 5 9.19 7.92 -0.70
C PHE A 5 8.96 7.84 -2.20
N TYR A 6 10.04 7.94 -2.98
CA TYR A 6 9.98 7.89 -4.44
C TYR A 6 10.61 6.59 -4.91
N PRO A 7 9.82 5.56 -5.22
CA PRO A 7 10.37 4.28 -5.65
C PRO A 7 10.78 4.33 -7.13
N LYS A 8 11.90 5.00 -7.40
CA LYS A 8 12.38 5.19 -8.78
C LYS A 8 12.61 3.88 -9.51
N GLU A 9 13.07 2.88 -8.78
CA GLU A 9 13.36 1.58 -9.35
C GLU A 9 12.17 0.63 -9.16
N CYS A 10 10.99 1.19 -9.11
CA CYS A 10 9.76 0.41 -9.07
C CYS A 10 9.70 -0.51 -7.85
N ALA A 11 9.34 -1.77 -8.10
CA ALA A 11 9.07 -2.73 -7.02
C ALA A 11 10.25 -2.92 -6.07
N ASP A 12 11.49 -2.79 -6.56
CA ASP A 12 12.66 -3.05 -5.72
C ASP A 12 12.76 -2.11 -4.53
N SER A 13 12.35 -0.85 -4.70
CA SER A 13 12.43 0.14 -3.63
C SER A 13 11.49 -0.18 -2.47
N THR A 14 10.33 -0.77 -2.76
CA THR A 14 9.36 -1.16 -1.74
C THR A 14 9.97 -2.16 -0.76
N TYR A 15 10.77 -3.10 -1.27
CA TYR A 15 11.35 -4.17 -0.46
C TYR A 15 12.57 -3.72 0.34
N GLN A 16 12.99 -2.47 0.21
CA GLN A 16 14.05 -1.88 0.99
C GLN A 16 13.54 -1.04 2.16
N ILE A 17 12.23 -0.89 2.30
CA ILE A 17 11.64 -0.12 3.39
C ILE A 17 11.79 -0.88 4.71
N ASP A 18 12.26 -0.18 5.74
CA ASP A 18 12.40 -0.74 7.08
C ASP A 18 11.07 -0.66 7.82
N PHE A 19 10.20 -1.63 7.57
CA PHE A 19 8.88 -1.66 8.21
C PHE A 19 8.96 -1.90 9.71
N LYS A 20 9.98 -2.62 10.18
CA LYS A 20 10.15 -2.86 11.61
C LYS A 20 10.33 -1.54 12.36
N SER A 21 11.16 -0.65 11.81
CA SER A 21 11.35 0.68 12.39
C SER A 21 10.05 1.47 12.42
N LEU A 22 9.26 1.37 11.35
CA LEU A 22 7.98 2.05 11.28
C LEU A 22 6.99 1.49 12.30
N TYR A 23 7.00 0.19 12.52
CA TYR A 23 6.16 -0.44 13.54
C TYR A 23 6.52 0.10 14.93
N VAL A 24 7.82 0.19 15.23
CA VAL A 24 8.29 0.73 16.52
C VAL A 24 7.82 2.18 16.71
N ARG A 25 7.74 2.94 15.62
CA ARG A 25 7.26 4.33 15.66
C ARG A 25 5.75 4.46 15.80
N GLY A 26 5.01 3.35 15.82
CA GLY A 26 3.57 3.36 16.06
C GLY A 26 2.70 3.13 14.84
N TYR A 27 3.26 2.92 13.65
CA TYR A 27 2.47 2.63 12.46
C TYR A 27 1.90 1.23 12.50
N ARG A 28 0.66 1.08 12.04
CA ARG A 28 -0.06 -0.20 12.12
C ARG A 28 -0.75 -0.60 10.83
N GLY A 29 -0.96 0.32 9.91
CA GLY A 29 -1.60 0.04 8.63
C GLY A 29 -0.74 0.46 7.47
N VAL A 30 -0.70 -0.36 6.41
CA VAL A 30 0.04 -0.04 5.19
C VAL A 30 -0.87 -0.28 3.99
N LEU A 31 -1.10 0.79 3.23
CA LEU A 31 -1.77 0.71 1.94
C LEU A 31 -0.72 0.57 0.86
N PHE A 32 -0.96 -0.32 -0.08
CA PHE A 32 -0.04 -0.55 -1.20
C PHE A 32 -0.75 -0.37 -2.53
N ASP A 33 -0.09 0.33 -3.44
CA ASP A 33 -0.37 0.18 -4.86
C ASP A 33 0.27 -1.12 -5.35
N ILE A 34 -0.18 -1.66 -6.48
CA ILE A 34 0.33 -2.93 -7.00
C ILE A 34 1.38 -2.69 -8.09
N ASP A 35 0.94 -2.11 -9.21
CA ASP A 35 1.80 -1.99 -10.39
C ASP A 35 2.96 -1.04 -10.14
N ASN A 36 4.17 -1.49 -10.45
CA ASN A 36 5.43 -0.77 -10.25
C ASN A 36 5.75 -0.43 -8.79
N THR A 37 4.95 -0.95 -7.85
CA THR A 37 5.19 -0.81 -6.41
C THR A 37 5.59 -2.14 -5.80
N LEU A 38 4.79 -3.17 -6.02
CA LEU A 38 5.05 -4.52 -5.50
C LEU A 38 5.63 -5.43 -6.57
N VAL A 39 5.20 -5.26 -7.81
CA VAL A 39 5.64 -6.06 -8.96
C VAL A 39 5.72 -5.13 -10.19
N PRO A 40 6.41 -5.54 -11.24
CA PRO A 40 6.36 -4.81 -12.51
C PRO A 40 4.93 -4.71 -13.03
N HIS A 41 4.67 -3.68 -13.82
CA HIS A 41 3.33 -3.40 -14.33
C HIS A 41 2.71 -4.64 -14.97
N GLY A 42 1.50 -4.98 -14.54
CA GLY A 42 0.74 -6.10 -15.08
C GLY A 42 1.15 -7.49 -14.60
N SER A 43 2.20 -7.59 -13.79
CA SER A 43 2.69 -8.88 -13.32
C SER A 43 1.84 -9.43 -12.18
N PRO A 44 1.73 -10.77 -12.06
CA PRO A 44 1.06 -11.37 -10.90
C PRO A 44 1.92 -11.23 -9.65
N ALA A 45 1.33 -11.56 -8.50
CA ALA A 45 2.08 -11.59 -7.25
C ALA A 45 3.21 -12.62 -7.35
N ASP A 46 4.40 -12.22 -6.96
CA ASP A 46 5.55 -13.09 -6.93
C ASP A 46 5.84 -13.52 -5.48
N GLU A 47 6.82 -14.41 -5.34
CA GLU A 47 7.22 -14.94 -4.03
C GLU A 47 7.62 -13.82 -3.08
N ARG A 48 8.31 -12.81 -3.59
CA ARG A 48 8.78 -11.67 -2.80
C ARG A 48 7.61 -10.88 -2.21
N ALA A 49 6.55 -10.66 -3.00
CA ALA A 49 5.36 -9.98 -2.53
C ALA A 49 4.64 -10.80 -1.47
N VAL A 50 4.48 -12.10 -1.69
CA VAL A 50 3.85 -13.00 -0.72
C VAL A 50 4.60 -12.98 0.61
N GLU A 51 5.92 -13.06 0.56
CA GLU A 51 6.75 -13.04 1.77
C GLU A 51 6.65 -11.71 2.51
N LEU A 52 6.66 -10.60 1.79
CA LEU A 52 6.52 -9.27 2.40
C LEU A 52 5.23 -9.18 3.21
N PHE A 53 4.11 -9.58 2.61
CA PHE A 53 2.82 -9.48 3.28
C PHE A 53 2.76 -10.43 4.49
N ALA A 54 3.33 -11.61 4.39
CA ALA A 54 3.43 -12.53 5.53
C ALA A 54 4.25 -11.91 6.68
N GLU A 55 5.37 -11.28 6.36
CA GLU A 55 6.20 -10.60 7.36
C GLU A 55 5.45 -9.45 8.02
N LEU A 56 4.72 -8.65 7.24
CA LEU A 56 3.97 -7.53 7.78
C LEU A 56 2.89 -8.01 8.76
N ARG A 57 2.16 -9.07 8.41
CA ARG A 57 1.16 -9.64 9.31
C ARG A 57 1.81 -10.15 10.60
N LYS A 58 2.95 -10.81 10.47
CA LYS A 58 3.69 -11.34 11.61
C LYS A 58 4.15 -10.24 12.55
N MET A 59 4.53 -9.08 12.01
CA MET A 59 4.89 -7.92 12.84
C MET A 59 3.69 -7.30 13.54
N GLY A 60 2.48 -7.48 13.03
CA GLY A 60 1.28 -6.85 13.57
C GLY A 60 0.71 -5.75 12.71
N PHE A 61 1.22 -5.57 11.50
CA PHE A 61 0.61 -4.63 10.54
C PHE A 61 -0.66 -5.19 9.93
N HIS A 62 -1.58 -4.30 9.62
CA HIS A 62 -2.70 -4.58 8.73
C HIS A 62 -2.40 -3.98 7.37
N THR A 63 -2.84 -4.64 6.32
CA THR A 63 -2.57 -4.20 4.95
C THR A 63 -3.87 -4.00 4.17
N CYS A 64 -3.79 -3.21 3.11
CA CYS A 64 -4.85 -3.10 2.13
C CYS A 64 -4.22 -2.71 0.80
N LEU A 65 -4.60 -3.41 -0.26
CA LEU A 65 -4.22 -3.02 -1.60
C LEU A 65 -5.21 -1.99 -2.12
N ILE A 66 -4.72 -0.98 -2.83
CA ILE A 66 -5.59 0.01 -3.44
C ILE A 66 -5.13 0.25 -4.88
N SER A 67 -6.00 0.04 -5.84
CA SER A 67 -5.64 0.05 -7.26
C SER A 67 -6.70 0.72 -8.11
N ASN A 68 -6.27 1.41 -9.16
CA ASN A 68 -7.18 1.94 -10.18
C ASN A 68 -7.63 0.86 -11.17
N ASN A 69 -7.01 -0.31 -11.15
CA ASN A 69 -7.36 -1.40 -12.04
C ASN A 69 -8.67 -2.06 -11.64
N LYS A 70 -9.21 -2.85 -12.55
CA LYS A 70 -10.46 -3.58 -12.32
C LYS A 70 -10.22 -4.85 -11.50
N GLU A 71 -11.31 -5.40 -10.97
CA GLU A 71 -11.22 -6.54 -10.06
C GLU A 71 -10.46 -7.75 -10.64
N PRO A 72 -10.60 -8.12 -11.93
CA PRO A 72 -9.84 -9.26 -12.47
C PRO A 72 -8.33 -9.14 -12.36
N ARG A 73 -7.81 -7.90 -12.26
CA ARG A 73 -6.38 -7.67 -12.02
C ARG A 73 -6.05 -7.73 -10.54
N VAL A 74 -6.91 -7.14 -9.70
CA VAL A 74 -6.60 -6.89 -8.29
C VAL A 74 -6.89 -8.09 -7.41
N LYS A 75 -8.02 -8.75 -7.61
CA LYS A 75 -8.47 -9.84 -6.76
C LYS A 75 -7.49 -11.02 -6.69
N PRO A 76 -6.97 -11.54 -7.83
CA PRO A 76 -6.01 -12.66 -7.76
C PRO A 76 -4.75 -12.27 -7.02
N PHE A 77 -4.29 -11.03 -7.20
CA PHE A 77 -3.11 -10.54 -6.48
C PHE A 77 -3.37 -10.51 -4.98
N ALA A 78 -4.50 -9.93 -4.59
CA ALA A 78 -4.89 -9.82 -3.19
C ALA A 78 -5.02 -11.18 -2.51
N GLU A 79 -5.61 -12.14 -3.22
CA GLU A 79 -5.74 -13.50 -2.71
C GLU A 79 -4.37 -14.16 -2.52
N ALA A 80 -3.45 -13.94 -3.45
CA ALA A 80 -2.11 -14.52 -3.37
C ALA A 80 -1.33 -14.00 -2.16
N VAL A 81 -1.46 -12.71 -1.84
CA VAL A 81 -0.75 -12.11 -0.71
C VAL A 81 -1.60 -12.11 0.58
N ASP A 82 -2.83 -12.58 0.50
CA ASP A 82 -3.77 -12.67 1.63
C ASP A 82 -4.02 -11.29 2.27
N SER A 83 -4.48 -10.35 1.46
CA SER A 83 -4.75 -8.98 1.88
C SER A 83 -6.11 -8.49 1.40
N PRO A 84 -6.80 -7.67 2.19
CA PRO A 84 -7.95 -6.92 1.68
C PRO A 84 -7.53 -6.01 0.53
N TYR A 85 -8.49 -5.60 -0.28
CA TYR A 85 -8.21 -4.78 -1.45
C TYR A 85 -9.37 -3.86 -1.79
N ILE A 86 -9.04 -2.77 -2.50
CA ILE A 86 -9.99 -1.89 -3.15
C ILE A 86 -9.57 -1.78 -4.60
N TYR A 87 -10.46 -2.17 -5.52
CA TYR A 87 -10.23 -2.05 -6.94
C TYR A 87 -10.99 -0.85 -7.50
N ASP A 88 -10.65 -0.45 -8.71
CA ASP A 88 -11.32 0.65 -9.41
C ASP A 88 -11.44 1.89 -8.53
N ALA A 89 -10.35 2.19 -7.84
CA ALA A 89 -10.36 3.15 -6.74
C ALA A 89 -10.44 4.60 -7.19
N HIS A 90 -10.21 4.86 -8.48
CA HIS A 90 -10.21 6.22 -9.04
C HIS A 90 -9.30 7.16 -8.25
N LYS A 91 -8.08 6.72 -7.97
CA LYS A 91 -7.11 7.57 -7.29
C LYS A 91 -6.78 8.81 -8.13
N PRO A 92 -6.57 9.98 -7.51
CA PRO A 92 -6.57 10.22 -6.07
C PRO A 92 -7.99 10.39 -5.53
N SER A 93 -8.30 9.64 -4.47
CA SER A 93 -9.61 9.71 -3.83
C SER A 93 -9.47 9.54 -2.32
N GLY A 94 -9.67 10.63 -1.58
CA GLY A 94 -9.64 10.59 -0.12
C GLY A 94 -10.64 9.62 0.45
N LYS A 95 -11.80 9.49 -0.19
CA LYS A 95 -12.85 8.58 0.25
C LYS A 95 -12.37 7.12 0.25
N ASN A 96 -11.65 6.71 -0.80
CA ASN A 96 -11.16 5.35 -0.88
C ASN A 96 -9.99 5.10 0.07
N TYR A 97 -9.16 6.10 0.34
CA TYR A 97 -8.12 5.98 1.36
C TYR A 97 -8.75 5.80 2.75
N GLN A 98 -9.80 6.56 3.04
CA GLN A 98 -10.52 6.42 4.30
C GLN A 98 -11.17 5.05 4.43
N LYS A 99 -11.76 4.54 3.33
CA LYS A 99 -12.34 3.20 3.31
C LYS A 99 -11.27 2.13 3.60
N ALA A 100 -10.08 2.27 3.01
CA ALA A 100 -8.98 1.34 3.26
C ALA A 100 -8.57 1.36 4.74
N MET A 101 -8.48 2.53 5.35
CA MET A 101 -8.16 2.63 6.77
C MET A 101 -9.22 1.97 7.64
N GLN A 102 -10.50 2.11 7.29
CA GLN A 102 -11.58 1.41 8.00
C GLN A 102 -11.42 -0.10 7.90
N ILE A 103 -11.10 -0.60 6.71
CA ILE A 103 -10.86 -2.03 6.49
C ILE A 103 -9.72 -2.53 7.37
N MET A 104 -8.64 -1.75 7.45
CA MET A 104 -7.46 -2.11 8.25
C MET A 104 -7.64 -1.90 9.75
N GLY A 105 -8.68 -1.14 10.15
CA GLY A 105 -8.86 -0.78 11.55
C GLY A 105 -7.85 0.26 12.03
N THR A 106 -7.37 1.10 11.14
CA THR A 106 -6.38 2.14 11.43
C THR A 106 -6.91 3.53 11.08
N ASP A 107 -6.10 4.55 11.31
CA ASP A 107 -6.46 5.93 10.98
C ASP A 107 -5.27 6.66 10.35
N ILE A 108 -5.44 7.96 10.05
CA ILE A 108 -4.40 8.74 9.39
C ILE A 108 -3.13 8.90 10.23
N THR A 109 -3.23 8.75 11.55
CA THR A 109 -2.08 8.93 12.44
C THR A 109 -1.16 7.71 12.46
N ASN A 110 -1.66 6.53 12.07
CA ASN A 110 -0.88 5.29 12.11
C ASN A 110 -0.92 4.48 10.82
N SER A 111 -1.29 5.12 9.70
CA SER A 111 -1.32 4.48 8.39
C SER A 111 -0.25 5.05 7.48
N LEU A 112 0.28 4.18 6.63
CA LEU A 112 1.28 4.52 5.61
C LEU A 112 0.71 4.22 4.23
N PHE A 113 1.17 4.94 3.22
CA PHE A 113 0.86 4.64 1.84
C PHE A 113 2.13 4.46 1.04
N VAL A 114 2.25 3.33 0.34
CA VAL A 114 3.40 3.00 -0.50
C VAL A 114 2.92 2.86 -1.94
N GLY A 115 3.38 3.74 -2.82
CA GLY A 115 3.00 3.74 -4.22
C GLY A 115 4.08 4.35 -5.10
N ASP A 116 3.98 4.14 -6.42
CA ASP A 116 4.93 4.66 -7.39
C ASP A 116 4.35 5.78 -8.27
N GLN A 117 3.04 5.82 -8.44
CA GLN A 117 2.38 6.87 -9.21
C GLN A 117 2.31 8.14 -8.37
N LEU A 118 3.45 8.73 -8.19
CA LEU A 118 3.67 9.73 -7.17
C LEU A 118 2.66 10.87 -7.15
N PHE A 119 2.39 11.50 -8.29
CA PHE A 119 1.47 12.63 -8.31
C PHE A 119 0.08 12.24 -7.84
N THR A 120 -0.44 11.12 -8.37
CA THR A 120 -1.77 10.65 -8.04
C THR A 120 -1.85 10.21 -6.58
N ASP A 121 -0.88 9.39 -6.16
CA ASP A 121 -0.90 8.80 -4.83
C ASP A 121 -0.64 9.82 -3.74
N VAL A 122 0.34 10.69 -3.95
CA VAL A 122 0.65 11.75 -2.97
C VAL A 122 -0.53 12.70 -2.84
N PHE A 123 -1.15 13.08 -3.95
CA PHE A 123 -2.30 13.99 -3.94
C PHE A 123 -3.48 13.36 -3.19
N GLY A 124 -3.78 12.10 -3.46
CA GLY A 124 -4.84 11.38 -2.76
C GLY A 124 -4.55 11.22 -1.28
N ALA A 125 -3.33 10.85 -0.95
CA ALA A 125 -2.91 10.69 0.45
C ALA A 125 -2.95 12.03 1.19
N ASN A 126 -2.55 13.13 0.54
CA ASN A 126 -2.64 14.45 1.14
C ASN A 126 -4.07 14.84 1.46
N ARG A 127 -5.01 14.50 0.58
CA ARG A 127 -6.43 14.74 0.85
C ARG A 127 -6.93 13.97 2.05
N ALA A 128 -6.41 12.77 2.26
CA ALA A 128 -6.74 11.95 3.40
C ALA A 128 -5.86 12.26 4.61
N ASP A 129 -4.91 13.17 4.46
CA ASP A 129 -3.95 13.55 5.50
C ASP A 129 -3.17 12.34 6.00
N MET A 130 -2.71 11.52 5.08
CA MET A 130 -2.01 10.29 5.38
C MET A 130 -0.51 10.44 5.18
N TYR A 131 0.27 9.76 6.03
CA TYR A 131 1.72 9.69 5.85
C TYR A 131 2.04 8.86 4.62
N THR A 132 2.82 9.42 3.69
CA THR A 132 3.17 8.79 2.43
C THR A 132 4.66 8.46 2.41
N ILE A 133 4.97 7.27 1.98
CA ILE A 133 6.34 6.81 1.77
C ILE A 133 6.55 6.49 0.30
#